data_7cfd8d846a04f87407e1e314fdfdeb07
#
_entry.id   7cfd8d846a04f87407e1e314fdfdeb07
#
_cell.length_a   1.000
_cell.length_b   1.000
_cell.length_c   1.000
_cell.angle_alpha   90.00
_cell.angle_beta   90.00
_cell.angle_gamma   90.00
#
_symmetry.space_group_name_H-M   'P 1'
#
loop_
_entity.id
_entity.type
_entity.pdbx_description
1 polymer ?
#
loop_
_entity_poly.entity_id
_entity_poly.type
_entity_poly.pdbx_seq_one_letter_code
_entity_poly.pdbx_strand_id
1 'polypeptide(L)'
;MTLLSRFFYRRPPDGLLELADRVYVFDSCFSTEVIPDGLYQMYLHEVIMELHEEFPNSSFLAFNFREGEKQSKFAQILYQYDATVVDYPRQYEGCPLLPLSLIQHFLRVSDSWLAGQNHQNVVLFHCERGGWPLLAFILASFLIYRKLHSGEARTLEAVHREAPKGLLQLLSPLNPLPSQLRYLQYVARRNISPEWPPPERALSLDCVILRIIPSFDSENGCRPIIRIFGRDFQTQSGLSTHMLFSTCRKKKAPLKHYRQADCDVIKIDIQCLVQGDVVLECLHLDLETDRQVMMFRVMFNTAFIRSNILMLNAENLDILWESKERYPKGFRAEVLFGENETISPVKAPTTILNVDEKGGLP
;
A
#
# COMPACT_ATOMS: atom_id res chain seq x y z
N MET A 1 -28.93 -4.99 2.31
CA MET A 1 -29.51 -4.66 0.99
C MET A 1 -30.98 -5.07 1.02
N THR A 2 -31.89 -4.12 0.81
CA THR A 2 -33.32 -4.38 0.73
C THR A 2 -33.65 -5.14 -0.55
N LEU A 3 -34.63 -6.06 -0.52
CA LEU A 3 -35.09 -6.85 -1.66
C LEU A 3 -35.39 -6.01 -2.92
N LEU A 4 -35.69 -4.71 -2.77
CA LEU A 4 -35.97 -3.80 -3.87
C LEU A 4 -34.72 -3.40 -4.67
N SER A 5 -33.50 -3.43 -4.09
CA SER A 5 -32.27 -3.11 -4.82
C SER A 5 -31.91 -4.16 -5.87
N ARG A 6 -32.40 -5.41 -5.73
CA ARG A 6 -32.19 -6.48 -6.72
C ARG A 6 -33.00 -6.32 -8.01
N PHE A 7 -34.08 -5.55 -7.99
CA PHE A 7 -34.94 -5.36 -9.17
C PHE A 7 -34.49 -4.21 -10.09
N PHE A 8 -33.61 -3.32 -9.61
CA PHE A 8 -33.08 -2.19 -10.36
C PHE A 8 -31.56 -2.28 -10.60
N TYR A 9 -30.98 -3.47 -10.37
CA TYR A 9 -29.56 -3.66 -10.61
C TYR A 9 -29.30 -3.64 -12.12
N ARG A 10 -28.74 -2.54 -12.61
CA ARG A 10 -28.15 -2.48 -13.95
C ARG A 10 -26.90 -3.35 -13.94
N ARG A 11 -26.77 -4.20 -14.95
CA ARG A 11 -25.50 -4.92 -15.16
C ARG A 11 -24.43 -3.87 -15.49
N PRO A 12 -23.25 -3.91 -14.84
CA PRO A 12 -22.17 -3.02 -15.20
C PRO A 12 -21.77 -3.26 -16.68
N PRO A 13 -21.22 -2.24 -17.37
CA PRO A 13 -20.66 -2.40 -18.70
C PRO A 13 -19.72 -3.61 -18.79
N ASP A 14 -19.71 -4.29 -19.94
CA ASP A 14 -18.80 -5.42 -20.14
C ASP A 14 -17.35 -4.96 -19.95
N GLY A 15 -16.51 -5.75 -19.29
CA GLY A 15 -15.14 -5.38 -18.93
C GLY A 15 -15.00 -4.60 -17.62
N LEU A 16 -16.08 -4.32 -16.89
CA LEU A 16 -16.07 -3.62 -15.61
C LEU A 16 -16.78 -4.41 -14.51
N LEU A 17 -16.26 -4.26 -13.29
CA LEU A 17 -16.89 -4.74 -12.05
C LEU A 17 -17.34 -3.54 -11.22
N GLU A 18 -18.58 -3.51 -10.78
CA GLU A 18 -19.09 -2.47 -9.91
C GLU A 18 -18.65 -2.72 -8.45
N LEU A 19 -17.93 -1.76 -7.89
CA LEU A 19 -17.53 -1.78 -6.47
C LEU A 19 -18.57 -1.08 -5.58
N ALA A 20 -19.09 0.03 -6.07
CA ALA A 20 -20.10 0.86 -5.42
C ALA A 20 -20.81 1.69 -6.51
N ASP A 21 -21.87 2.40 -6.15
CA ASP A 21 -22.57 3.30 -7.08
C ASP A 21 -21.59 4.25 -7.80
N ARG A 22 -21.54 4.19 -9.12
CA ARG A 22 -20.64 4.96 -10.01
C ARG A 22 -19.14 4.73 -9.78
N VAL A 23 -18.76 3.59 -9.22
CA VAL A 23 -17.37 3.21 -8.96
C VAL A 23 -17.11 1.84 -9.53
N TYR A 24 -16.23 1.75 -10.52
CA TYR A 24 -15.96 0.52 -11.26
C TYR A 24 -14.48 0.17 -11.26
N VAL A 25 -14.20 -1.11 -11.44
CA VAL A 25 -12.85 -1.68 -11.56
C VAL A 25 -12.75 -2.40 -12.90
N PHE A 26 -11.71 -2.14 -13.67
CA PHE A 26 -11.47 -2.86 -14.92
C PHE A 26 -11.21 -4.33 -14.65
N ASP A 27 -11.89 -5.22 -15.35
CA ASP A 27 -11.73 -6.67 -15.19
C ASP A 27 -10.36 -7.18 -15.67
N SER A 28 -9.69 -6.43 -16.56
CA SER A 28 -8.30 -6.66 -16.95
C SER A 28 -7.32 -6.69 -15.78
N CYS A 29 -7.66 -6.05 -14.66
CA CYS A 29 -6.87 -6.13 -13.42
C CYS A 29 -6.78 -7.54 -12.82
N PHE A 30 -7.69 -8.41 -13.21
CA PHE A 30 -7.77 -9.80 -12.76
C PHE A 30 -7.15 -10.79 -13.74
N SER A 31 -6.73 -10.32 -14.92
CA SER A 31 -6.09 -11.17 -15.92
C SER A 31 -4.64 -11.47 -15.56
N THR A 32 -4.27 -12.74 -15.69
CA THR A 32 -2.88 -13.19 -15.61
C THR A 32 -2.25 -13.28 -16.99
N GLU A 33 -3.04 -13.16 -18.05
CA GLU A 33 -2.59 -13.23 -19.43
C GLU A 33 -2.11 -11.87 -19.93
N VAL A 34 -1.10 -11.90 -20.81
CA VAL A 34 -0.63 -10.69 -21.49
C VAL A 34 -1.54 -10.46 -22.70
N ILE A 35 -2.36 -9.44 -22.63
CA ILE A 35 -3.17 -9.01 -23.76
C ILE A 35 -2.23 -8.27 -24.74
N PRO A 36 -2.15 -8.66 -26.03
CA PRO A 36 -1.41 -7.92 -27.04
C PRO A 36 -1.90 -6.45 -27.15
N ASP A 37 -0.97 -5.53 -27.38
CA ASP A 37 -1.25 -4.08 -27.36
C ASP A 37 -2.48 -3.67 -28.19
N GLY A 38 -2.66 -4.24 -29.39
CA GLY A 38 -3.79 -3.93 -30.26
C GLY A 38 -5.12 -4.41 -29.68
N LEU A 39 -5.17 -5.60 -29.10
CA LEU A 39 -6.36 -6.14 -28.46
C LEU A 39 -6.68 -5.37 -27.17
N TYR A 40 -5.67 -4.95 -26.42
CA TYR A 40 -5.87 -4.14 -25.22
C TYR A 40 -6.45 -2.76 -25.55
N GLN A 41 -6.00 -2.16 -26.66
CA GLN A 41 -6.58 -0.90 -27.12
C GLN A 41 -8.05 -1.05 -27.54
N MET A 42 -8.39 -2.13 -28.26
CA MET A 42 -9.78 -2.44 -28.62
C MET A 42 -10.65 -2.66 -27.40
N TYR A 43 -10.17 -3.46 -26.43
CA TYR A 43 -10.85 -3.70 -25.18
C TYR A 43 -11.17 -2.39 -24.43
N LEU A 44 -10.17 -1.50 -24.25
CA LEU A 44 -10.41 -0.22 -23.59
C LEU A 44 -11.38 0.67 -24.36
N HIS A 45 -11.30 0.65 -25.70
CA HIS A 45 -12.25 1.38 -26.54
C HIS A 45 -13.69 0.92 -26.31
N GLU A 46 -13.94 -0.40 -26.35
CA GLU A 46 -15.26 -0.99 -26.14
C GLU A 46 -15.82 -0.62 -24.75
N VAL A 47 -15.02 -0.80 -23.71
CA VAL A 47 -15.41 -0.46 -22.31
C VAL A 47 -15.79 1.01 -22.18
N ILE A 48 -15.00 1.92 -22.75
CA ILE A 48 -15.26 3.36 -22.64
C ILE A 48 -16.48 3.77 -23.47
N MET A 49 -16.68 3.18 -24.64
CA MET A 49 -17.87 3.45 -25.46
C MET A 49 -19.16 3.02 -24.73
N GLU A 50 -19.18 1.83 -24.13
CA GLU A 50 -20.31 1.38 -23.32
C GLU A 50 -20.56 2.30 -22.11
N LEU A 51 -19.49 2.77 -21.44
CA LEU A 51 -19.61 3.73 -20.35
C LEU A 51 -20.26 5.04 -20.81
N HIS A 52 -19.90 5.56 -22.00
CA HIS A 52 -20.51 6.78 -22.54
C HIS A 52 -21.97 6.58 -22.94
N GLU A 53 -22.34 5.39 -23.41
CA GLU A 53 -23.73 5.05 -23.72
C GLU A 53 -24.57 4.93 -22.45
N GLU A 54 -24.04 4.31 -21.39
CA GLU A 54 -24.76 4.11 -20.13
C GLU A 54 -24.84 5.40 -19.30
N PHE A 55 -23.77 6.21 -19.33
CA PHE A 55 -23.67 7.47 -18.59
C PHE A 55 -23.48 8.68 -19.53
N PRO A 56 -24.46 9.00 -20.37
CA PRO A 56 -24.38 10.16 -21.23
C PRO A 56 -24.28 11.43 -20.38
N ASN A 57 -23.36 12.32 -20.73
CA ASN A 57 -23.03 13.57 -19.97
C ASN A 57 -22.27 13.36 -18.66
N SER A 58 -21.71 12.20 -18.42
CA SER A 58 -20.85 11.92 -17.25
C SER A 58 -19.40 12.26 -17.55
N SER A 59 -18.66 12.63 -16.52
CA SER A 59 -17.21 12.76 -16.55
C SER A 59 -16.55 11.57 -15.89
N PHE A 60 -15.48 11.07 -16.47
CA PHE A 60 -14.78 9.88 -16.01
C PHE A 60 -13.43 10.24 -15.40
N LEU A 61 -13.17 9.73 -14.18
CA LEU A 61 -11.88 9.83 -13.51
C LEU A 61 -11.33 8.43 -13.28
N ALA A 62 -10.20 8.13 -13.91
CA ALA A 62 -9.53 6.85 -13.78
C ALA A 62 -8.29 6.96 -12.91
N PHE A 63 -8.17 6.10 -11.90
CA PHE A 63 -6.96 5.92 -11.10
C PHE A 63 -6.22 4.70 -11.61
N ASN A 64 -4.96 4.90 -11.98
CA ASN A 64 -4.12 3.84 -12.50
C ASN A 64 -2.92 3.57 -11.57
N PHE A 65 -2.90 2.39 -10.96
CA PHE A 65 -1.84 1.94 -10.07
C PHE A 65 -0.86 1.08 -10.87
N ARG A 66 0.31 1.64 -11.17
CA ARG A 66 1.28 1.03 -12.08
C ARG A 66 2.67 0.86 -11.47
N GLU A 67 3.48 0.02 -12.09
CA GLU A 67 4.90 -0.11 -11.77
C GLU A 67 5.74 0.73 -12.74
N GLY A 68 6.74 1.44 -12.18
CA GLY A 68 7.74 2.18 -12.94
C GLY A 68 7.34 3.59 -13.39
N GLU A 69 8.32 4.30 -14.02
CA GLU A 69 8.19 5.72 -14.41
C GLU A 69 7.72 5.92 -15.87
N LYS A 70 7.67 4.86 -16.67
CA LYS A 70 7.28 4.98 -18.08
C LYS A 70 5.84 5.44 -18.19
N GLN A 71 5.57 6.32 -19.15
CA GLN A 71 4.22 6.78 -19.44
C GLN A 71 3.26 5.61 -19.67
N SER A 72 2.13 5.62 -18.99
CA SER A 72 1.13 4.55 -19.04
C SER A 72 0.42 4.52 -20.41
N LYS A 73 0.42 3.36 -21.07
CA LYS A 73 -0.41 3.16 -22.28
C LYS A 73 -1.89 3.31 -21.99
N PHE A 74 -2.33 2.86 -20.80
CA PHE A 74 -3.68 3.04 -20.32
C PHE A 74 -4.07 4.53 -20.30
N ALA A 75 -3.25 5.39 -19.70
CA ALA A 75 -3.51 6.83 -19.67
C ALA A 75 -3.55 7.44 -21.08
N GLN A 76 -2.61 7.06 -21.97
CA GLN A 76 -2.58 7.55 -23.35
C GLN A 76 -3.87 7.23 -24.12
N ILE A 77 -4.43 6.04 -23.90
CA ILE A 77 -5.67 5.63 -24.57
C ILE A 77 -6.86 6.38 -23.96
N LEU A 78 -6.99 6.43 -22.64
CA LEU A 78 -8.13 7.07 -21.99
C LEU A 78 -8.22 8.58 -22.27
N TYR A 79 -7.08 9.27 -22.41
CA TYR A 79 -7.08 10.69 -22.80
C TYR A 79 -7.74 10.96 -24.17
N GLN A 80 -7.79 9.98 -25.07
CA GLN A 80 -8.46 10.11 -26.37
C GLN A 80 -9.99 10.14 -26.26
N TYR A 81 -10.51 9.75 -25.07
CA TYR A 81 -11.94 9.66 -24.76
C TYR A 81 -12.37 10.65 -23.66
N ASP A 82 -11.66 11.76 -23.52
CA ASP A 82 -11.96 12.80 -22.52
C ASP A 82 -12.01 12.30 -21.06
N ALA A 83 -11.41 11.14 -20.77
CA ALA A 83 -11.30 10.64 -19.42
C ALA A 83 -10.06 11.24 -18.72
N THR A 84 -10.26 11.77 -17.52
CA THR A 84 -9.14 12.21 -16.66
C THR A 84 -8.46 11.00 -16.06
N VAL A 85 -7.13 10.90 -16.19
CA VAL A 85 -6.37 9.79 -15.60
C VAL A 85 -5.37 10.31 -14.58
N VAL A 86 -5.37 9.72 -13.40
CA VAL A 86 -4.35 9.96 -12.35
C VAL A 86 -3.50 8.71 -12.21
N ASP A 87 -2.24 8.81 -12.65
CA ASP A 87 -1.26 7.75 -12.53
C ASP A 87 -0.59 7.77 -11.15
N TYR A 88 -0.58 6.64 -10.46
CA TYR A 88 0.19 6.42 -9.23
C TYR A 88 1.32 5.45 -9.51
N PRO A 89 2.54 5.94 -9.74
CA PRO A 89 3.69 5.08 -9.97
C PRO A 89 4.05 4.33 -8.68
N ARG A 90 4.32 3.03 -8.78
CA ARG A 90 4.74 2.19 -7.67
C ARG A 90 6.27 2.22 -7.54
N GLN A 91 6.79 3.34 -7.06
CA GLN A 91 8.25 3.56 -6.94
C GLN A 91 8.65 3.97 -5.52
N TYR A 92 8.22 3.14 -4.56
CA TYR A 92 8.60 3.38 -3.18
C TYR A 92 9.45 2.22 -2.72
N GLU A 93 10.78 2.42 -2.71
CA GLU A 93 11.75 1.41 -2.32
C GLU A 93 11.37 0.80 -0.97
N GLY A 94 11.31 -0.53 -0.90
CA GLY A 94 10.96 -1.29 0.30
C GLY A 94 9.48 -1.26 0.70
N CYS A 95 8.65 -0.35 0.16
CA CYS A 95 7.27 -0.19 0.60
C CYS A 95 6.35 -1.28 0.03
N PRO A 96 5.60 -2.00 0.90
CA PRO A 96 4.57 -2.94 0.44
C PRO A 96 3.29 -2.25 -0.01
N LEU A 97 3.12 -0.97 0.34
CA LEU A 97 1.94 -0.16 0.09
C LEU A 97 2.35 1.22 -0.43
N LEU A 98 1.36 2.00 -0.90
CA LEU A 98 1.56 3.42 -1.17
C LEU A 98 1.77 4.21 0.15
N PRO A 99 2.53 5.30 0.12
CA PRO A 99 2.60 6.26 1.22
C PRO A 99 1.23 6.78 1.62
N LEU A 100 1.04 7.05 2.91
CA LEU A 100 -0.25 7.52 3.45
C LEU A 100 -0.74 8.80 2.80
N SER A 101 0.17 9.71 2.42
CA SER A 101 -0.15 10.94 1.70
C SER A 101 -0.80 10.67 0.33
N LEU A 102 -0.35 9.66 -0.40
CA LEU A 102 -0.96 9.26 -1.67
C LEU A 102 -2.29 8.55 -1.47
N ILE A 103 -2.40 7.71 -0.43
CA ILE A 103 -3.68 7.10 -0.05
C ILE A 103 -4.70 8.20 0.30
N GLN A 104 -4.29 9.21 1.06
CA GLN A 104 -5.14 10.36 1.36
C GLN A 104 -5.53 11.13 0.10
N HIS A 105 -4.59 11.38 -0.79
CA HIS A 105 -4.83 12.10 -2.03
C HIS A 105 -5.90 11.40 -2.87
N PHE A 106 -5.73 10.12 -3.19
CA PHE A 106 -6.70 9.42 -4.01
C PHE A 106 -8.08 9.36 -3.35
N LEU A 107 -8.16 9.15 -2.01
CA LEU A 107 -9.43 9.11 -1.29
C LEU A 107 -10.17 10.45 -1.35
N ARG A 108 -9.46 11.57 -1.16
CA ARG A 108 -10.04 12.91 -1.25
C ARG A 108 -10.48 13.27 -2.66
N VAL A 109 -9.65 12.96 -3.66
CA VAL A 109 -9.97 13.24 -5.07
C VAL A 109 -11.18 12.41 -5.51
N SER A 110 -11.22 11.11 -5.17
CA SER A 110 -12.39 10.25 -5.45
C SER A 110 -13.67 10.78 -4.81
N ASP A 111 -13.58 11.19 -3.53
CA ASP A 111 -14.74 11.68 -2.78
C ASP A 111 -15.26 13.02 -3.35
N SER A 112 -14.36 13.96 -3.64
CA SER A 112 -14.69 15.24 -4.26
C SER A 112 -15.28 15.06 -5.65
N TRP A 113 -14.74 14.13 -6.45
CA TRP A 113 -15.25 13.85 -7.78
C TRP A 113 -16.68 13.29 -7.75
N LEU A 114 -16.95 12.33 -6.88
CA LEU A 114 -18.28 11.73 -6.73
C LEU A 114 -19.29 12.67 -6.07
N ALA A 115 -18.84 13.67 -5.30
CA ALA A 115 -19.67 14.68 -4.67
C ALA A 115 -19.97 15.89 -5.57
N GLY A 116 -19.34 15.98 -6.75
CA GLY A 116 -19.50 17.09 -7.68
C GLY A 116 -20.95 17.33 -8.09
N GLN A 117 -21.26 18.57 -8.57
CA GLN A 117 -22.62 19.04 -8.85
C GLN A 117 -23.35 18.20 -9.90
N ASN A 118 -22.64 17.56 -10.82
CA ASN A 118 -23.18 16.57 -11.72
C ASN A 118 -23.18 15.22 -11.02
N HIS A 119 -24.31 14.83 -10.45
CA HIS A 119 -24.51 13.49 -9.81
C HIS A 119 -24.25 12.27 -10.73
N GLN A 120 -23.54 12.45 -11.82
CA GLN A 120 -23.25 11.46 -12.85
C GLN A 120 -21.76 11.15 -12.98
N ASN A 121 -20.88 11.83 -12.24
CA ASN A 121 -19.43 11.56 -12.28
C ASN A 121 -19.10 10.12 -11.88
N VAL A 122 -18.25 9.48 -12.65
CA VAL A 122 -17.86 8.08 -12.52
C VAL A 122 -16.38 7.97 -12.13
N VAL A 123 -16.06 7.06 -11.24
CA VAL A 123 -14.68 6.71 -10.85
C VAL A 123 -14.34 5.31 -11.35
N LEU A 124 -13.17 5.20 -11.98
CA LEU A 124 -12.65 3.97 -12.53
C LEU A 124 -11.33 3.61 -11.84
N PHE A 125 -11.16 2.35 -11.46
CA PHE A 125 -9.92 1.82 -10.90
C PHE A 125 -9.25 0.85 -11.85
N HIS A 126 -7.97 1.04 -12.06
CA HIS A 126 -7.13 0.17 -12.88
C HIS A 126 -5.81 -0.11 -12.17
N CYS A 127 -5.25 -1.31 -12.36
CA CYS A 127 -3.88 -1.63 -12.00
C CYS A 127 -3.22 -2.45 -13.10
N GLU A 128 -1.92 -2.31 -13.21
CA GLU A 128 -1.14 -3.18 -14.06
C GLU A 128 -1.09 -4.61 -13.51
N ARG A 129 -0.67 -5.54 -14.37
CA ARG A 129 -0.57 -6.96 -14.05
C ARG A 129 0.17 -7.21 -12.73
N GLY A 130 -0.36 -8.11 -11.91
CA GLY A 130 0.20 -8.42 -10.59
C GLY A 130 -0.09 -7.39 -9.50
N GLY A 131 -0.75 -6.28 -9.84
CA GLY A 131 -1.10 -5.21 -8.91
C GLY A 131 -2.29 -5.49 -8.01
N TRP A 132 -2.97 -6.64 -8.16
CA TRP A 132 -4.20 -6.94 -7.42
C TRP A 132 -4.08 -6.81 -5.89
N PRO A 133 -3.03 -7.29 -5.21
CA PRO A 133 -2.93 -7.14 -3.76
C PRO A 133 -2.93 -5.67 -3.31
N LEU A 134 -2.29 -4.78 -4.09
CA LEU A 134 -2.32 -3.35 -3.86
C LEU A 134 -3.71 -2.78 -4.19
N LEU A 135 -4.27 -3.13 -5.33
CA LEU A 135 -5.59 -2.65 -5.74
C LEU A 135 -6.66 -3.07 -4.75
N ALA A 136 -6.68 -4.31 -4.28
CA ALA A 136 -7.61 -4.78 -3.25
C ALA A 136 -7.53 -3.94 -1.96
N PHE A 137 -6.32 -3.59 -1.53
CA PHE A 137 -6.09 -2.69 -0.40
C PHE A 137 -6.66 -1.28 -0.69
N ILE A 138 -6.46 -0.74 -1.88
CA ILE A 138 -6.98 0.57 -2.31
C ILE A 138 -8.52 0.57 -2.30
N LEU A 139 -9.15 -0.45 -2.87
CA LEU A 139 -10.61 -0.61 -2.89
C LEU A 139 -11.18 -0.72 -1.47
N ALA A 140 -10.54 -1.51 -0.60
CA ALA A 140 -10.93 -1.61 0.81
C ALA A 140 -10.78 -0.25 1.53
N SER A 141 -9.71 0.50 1.25
CA SER A 141 -9.50 1.85 1.80
C SER A 141 -10.63 2.80 1.37
N PHE A 142 -11.04 2.76 0.11
CA PHE A 142 -12.14 3.55 -0.42
C PHE A 142 -13.47 3.22 0.29
N LEU A 143 -13.80 1.92 0.41
CA LEU A 143 -15.05 1.47 1.06
C LEU A 143 -15.12 1.89 2.53
N ILE A 144 -13.99 1.81 3.27
CA ILE A 144 -13.89 2.25 4.66
C ILE A 144 -14.01 3.78 4.75
N TYR A 145 -13.31 4.50 3.90
CA TYR A 145 -13.31 5.97 3.87
C TYR A 145 -14.71 6.53 3.62
N ARG A 146 -15.44 5.94 2.69
CA ARG A 146 -16.83 6.30 2.34
C ARG A 146 -17.86 5.77 3.34
N LYS A 147 -17.45 5.05 4.38
CA LYS A 147 -18.32 4.39 5.37
C LYS A 147 -19.30 3.36 4.75
N LEU A 148 -18.96 2.81 3.61
CA LEU A 148 -19.75 1.77 2.94
C LEU A 148 -19.55 0.41 3.60
N HIS A 149 -18.38 0.20 4.18
CA HIS A 149 -18.01 -0.99 4.94
C HIS A 149 -17.32 -0.62 6.26
N SER A 150 -17.34 -1.54 7.22
CA SER A 150 -16.68 -1.41 8.52
C SER A 150 -15.89 -2.66 8.89
N GLY A 151 -14.78 -2.47 9.56
CA GLY A 151 -13.85 -3.53 9.96
C GLY A 151 -12.86 -3.87 8.84
N GLU A 152 -11.58 -3.64 9.11
CA GLU A 152 -10.49 -3.64 8.13
C GLU A 152 -10.35 -5.02 7.43
N ALA A 153 -10.24 -6.09 8.24
CA ALA A 153 -10.08 -7.44 7.71
C ALA A 153 -11.32 -7.90 6.93
N ARG A 154 -12.53 -7.60 7.44
CA ARG A 154 -13.78 -7.96 6.78
C ARG A 154 -13.96 -7.24 5.45
N THR A 155 -13.58 -5.95 5.39
CA THR A 155 -13.67 -5.17 4.15
C THR A 155 -12.71 -5.68 3.11
N LEU A 156 -11.46 -5.95 3.49
CA LEU A 156 -10.47 -6.50 2.57
C LEU A 156 -10.87 -7.89 2.06
N GLU A 157 -11.41 -8.74 2.94
CA GLU A 157 -11.96 -10.04 2.57
C GLU A 157 -13.16 -9.92 1.63
N ALA A 158 -14.05 -8.95 1.86
CA ALA A 158 -15.19 -8.69 0.97
C ALA A 158 -14.72 -8.31 -0.43
N VAL A 159 -13.73 -7.41 -0.54
CA VAL A 159 -13.13 -7.04 -1.83
C VAL A 159 -12.52 -8.26 -2.54
N HIS A 160 -11.80 -9.10 -1.81
CA HIS A 160 -11.24 -10.32 -2.40
C HIS A 160 -12.30 -11.30 -2.90
N ARG A 161 -13.47 -11.36 -2.26
CA ARG A 161 -14.57 -12.23 -2.72
C ARG A 161 -15.21 -11.79 -4.03
N GLU A 162 -15.18 -10.50 -4.33
CA GLU A 162 -15.66 -9.95 -5.61
C GLU A 162 -14.71 -10.27 -6.78
N ALA A 163 -13.46 -10.60 -6.48
CA ALA A 163 -12.51 -10.99 -7.51
C ALA A 163 -12.90 -12.32 -8.17
N PRO A 164 -12.68 -12.49 -9.48
CA PRO A 164 -12.94 -13.73 -10.18
C PRO A 164 -12.27 -14.93 -9.53
N LYS A 165 -12.98 -16.04 -9.40
CA LYS A 165 -12.50 -17.25 -8.70
C LYS A 165 -11.19 -17.78 -9.30
N GLY A 166 -11.00 -17.66 -10.61
CA GLY A 166 -9.75 -18.09 -11.27
C GLY A 166 -8.53 -17.31 -10.78
N LEU A 167 -8.66 -15.99 -10.56
CA LEU A 167 -7.59 -15.19 -9.98
C LEU A 167 -7.28 -15.63 -8.55
N LEU A 168 -8.31 -15.86 -7.73
CA LEU A 168 -8.15 -16.27 -6.33
C LEU A 168 -7.41 -17.61 -6.20
N GLN A 169 -7.63 -18.54 -7.13
CA GLN A 169 -6.91 -19.80 -7.16
C GLN A 169 -5.42 -19.64 -7.41
N LEU A 170 -5.02 -18.65 -8.21
CA LEU A 170 -3.62 -18.35 -8.50
C LEU A 170 -2.93 -17.60 -7.36
N LEU A 171 -3.67 -16.87 -6.54
CA LEU A 171 -3.17 -16.05 -5.42
C LEU A 171 -3.32 -16.75 -4.06
N SER A 172 -3.61 -18.04 -4.03
CA SER A 172 -3.82 -18.81 -2.79
C SER A 172 -2.52 -19.03 -2.00
N PRO A 173 -2.56 -18.89 -0.65
CA PRO A 173 -3.61 -18.26 0.13
C PRO A 173 -3.43 -16.76 0.24
N LEU A 174 -4.47 -16.01 -0.05
CA LEU A 174 -4.50 -14.56 0.14
C LEU A 174 -4.56 -14.23 1.63
N ASN A 175 -3.41 -14.15 2.26
CA ASN A 175 -3.33 -13.58 3.59
C ASN A 175 -3.10 -12.07 3.45
N PRO A 176 -3.98 -11.24 4.01
CA PRO A 176 -3.74 -9.81 4.06
C PRO A 176 -2.44 -9.57 4.83
N LEU A 177 -1.56 -8.74 4.29
CA LEU A 177 -0.36 -8.34 4.99
C LEU A 177 -0.76 -7.53 6.23
N PRO A 178 -0.18 -7.78 7.41
CA PRO A 178 -0.42 -6.98 8.61
C PRO A 178 -0.21 -5.48 8.40
N SER A 179 0.74 -5.07 7.54
CA SER A 179 0.91 -3.68 7.14
C SER A 179 -0.32 -3.13 6.39
N GLN A 180 -1.00 -3.92 5.55
CA GLN A 180 -2.26 -3.51 4.91
C GLN A 180 -3.34 -3.24 5.96
N LEU A 181 -3.55 -4.17 6.89
CA LEU A 181 -4.55 -4.00 7.95
C LEU A 181 -4.26 -2.78 8.83
N ARG A 182 -3.00 -2.52 9.14
CA ARG A 182 -2.56 -1.33 9.90
C ARG A 182 -2.92 -0.03 9.17
N TYR A 183 -2.65 0.04 7.87
CA TYR A 183 -2.99 1.23 7.08
C TYR A 183 -4.50 1.39 6.88
N LEU A 184 -5.26 0.30 6.74
CA LEU A 184 -6.73 0.36 6.77
C LEU A 184 -7.26 0.91 8.11
N GLN A 185 -6.62 0.55 9.24
CA GLN A 185 -6.93 1.16 10.56
C GLN A 185 -6.62 2.67 10.57
N TYR A 186 -5.53 3.10 9.93
CA TYR A 186 -5.24 4.54 9.81
C TYR A 186 -6.34 5.24 9.00
N VAL A 187 -6.79 4.66 7.89
CA VAL A 187 -7.91 5.19 7.10
C VAL A 187 -9.21 5.24 7.92
N ALA A 188 -9.52 4.18 8.67
CA ALA A 188 -10.72 4.11 9.51
C ALA A 188 -10.75 5.22 10.60
N ARG A 189 -9.58 5.65 11.08
CA ARG A 189 -9.47 6.75 12.07
C ARG A 189 -9.92 8.11 11.53
N ARG A 190 -9.98 8.33 10.23
CA ARG A 190 -10.58 9.53 9.63
C ARG A 190 -12.01 9.76 10.13
N ASN A 191 -12.74 8.69 10.41
CA ASN A 191 -14.12 8.77 10.87
C ASN A 191 -14.27 9.21 12.33
N ILE A 192 -13.15 9.27 13.07
CA ILE A 192 -13.10 9.57 14.51
C ILE A 192 -12.46 10.94 14.76
N SER A 193 -11.48 11.34 13.95
CA SER A 193 -10.72 12.59 14.12
C SER A 193 -11.00 13.56 12.98
N PRO A 194 -11.33 14.84 13.26
CA PRO A 194 -11.54 15.87 12.23
C PRO A 194 -10.26 16.16 11.43
N GLU A 195 -9.09 16.04 12.05
CA GLU A 195 -7.78 16.17 11.39
C GLU A 195 -7.24 14.79 11.03
N TRP A 196 -7.32 14.44 9.77
CA TRP A 196 -6.78 13.18 9.26
C TRP A 196 -6.08 13.39 7.92
N PRO A 197 -4.87 12.79 7.74
CA PRO A 197 -4.04 12.15 8.78
C PRO A 197 -3.52 13.17 9.80
N PRO A 198 -3.18 12.71 11.02
CA PRO A 198 -2.55 13.59 11.99
C PRO A 198 -1.16 14.03 11.51
N PRO A 199 -0.61 15.13 12.07
CA PRO A 199 0.72 15.60 11.72
C PRO A 199 1.79 14.53 11.94
N GLU A 200 2.69 14.39 10.99
CA GLU A 200 3.83 13.47 11.09
C GLU A 200 4.82 13.96 12.14
N ARG A 201 5.28 13.04 12.99
CA ARG A 201 6.29 13.31 14.00
C ARG A 201 7.67 12.85 13.51
N ALA A 202 8.68 13.67 13.73
CA ALA A 202 10.08 13.25 13.56
C ALA A 202 10.49 12.47 14.81
N LEU A 203 10.93 11.24 14.65
CA LEU A 203 11.32 10.33 15.71
C LEU A 203 12.73 9.77 15.42
N SER A 204 13.54 9.57 16.48
CA SER A 204 14.74 8.74 16.39
C SER A 204 14.33 7.28 16.55
N LEU A 205 14.54 6.43 15.55
CA LEU A 205 14.45 4.98 15.72
C LEU A 205 15.76 4.50 16.33
N ASP A 206 15.75 4.26 17.64
CA ASP A 206 16.98 4.03 18.42
C ASP A 206 17.48 2.61 18.31
N CYS A 207 16.61 1.63 18.49
CA CYS A 207 16.96 0.22 18.35
C CYS A 207 15.75 -0.67 18.04
N VAL A 208 16.06 -1.87 17.55
CA VAL A 208 15.12 -2.99 17.43
C VAL A 208 15.53 -4.10 18.37
N ILE A 209 14.57 -4.60 19.13
CA ILE A 209 14.75 -5.75 20.02
C ILE A 209 13.90 -6.90 19.51
N LEU A 210 14.53 -8.05 19.23
CA LEU A 210 13.83 -9.29 18.92
C LEU A 210 13.83 -10.17 20.16
N ARG A 211 12.66 -10.58 20.60
CA ARG A 211 12.52 -11.51 21.73
C ARG A 211 12.15 -12.87 21.22
N ILE A 212 12.86 -13.85 21.70
CA ILE A 212 12.87 -15.24 21.26
C ILE A 212 13.42 -15.35 19.83
N ILE A 213 14.48 -16.13 19.65
CA ILE A 213 15.23 -16.20 18.40
C ILE A 213 14.46 -17.06 17.37
N PRO A 214 14.16 -16.56 16.16
CA PRO A 214 13.57 -17.38 15.11
C PRO A 214 14.61 -18.27 14.44
N SER A 215 14.16 -19.43 13.91
CA SER A 215 15.00 -20.45 13.31
C SER A 215 15.07 -20.29 11.79
N PHE A 216 16.13 -19.69 11.29
CA PHE A 216 16.35 -19.49 9.88
C PHE A 216 17.50 -20.32 9.28
N ASP A 217 18.30 -20.93 10.14
CA ASP A 217 19.40 -21.82 9.72
C ASP A 217 19.36 -23.18 10.45
N SER A 218 20.26 -24.07 10.08
CA SER A 218 20.39 -25.44 10.61
C SER A 218 20.78 -25.51 12.09
N GLU A 219 21.28 -24.39 12.67
CA GLU A 219 21.67 -24.28 14.06
C GLU A 219 20.56 -23.68 14.96
N ASN A 220 19.33 -23.60 14.47
CA ASN A 220 18.20 -22.95 15.14
C ASN A 220 18.51 -21.49 15.55
N GLY A 221 19.02 -20.72 14.58
CA GLY A 221 19.43 -19.36 14.78
C GLY A 221 19.16 -18.44 13.58
N CYS A 222 19.69 -17.24 13.67
CA CYS A 222 19.63 -16.26 12.58
C CYS A 222 20.80 -15.28 12.62
N ARG A 223 21.07 -14.65 11.47
CA ARG A 223 22.01 -13.53 11.29
C ARG A 223 21.25 -12.33 10.77
N PRO A 224 20.63 -11.52 11.66
CA PRO A 224 19.73 -10.47 11.24
C PRO A 224 20.45 -9.28 10.61
N ILE A 225 19.89 -8.82 9.49
CA ILE A 225 20.21 -7.55 8.83
C ILE A 225 18.97 -6.68 8.93
N ILE A 226 19.11 -5.48 9.51
CA ILE A 226 18.03 -4.49 9.53
C ILE A 226 18.27 -3.48 8.42
N ARG A 227 17.20 -3.18 7.69
CA ARG A 227 17.10 -2.07 6.75
C ARG A 227 15.92 -1.18 7.14
N ILE A 228 16.13 0.12 7.05
CA ILE A 228 15.09 1.13 7.26
C ILE A 228 14.93 1.91 5.98
N PHE A 229 13.71 1.98 5.48
CA PHE A 229 13.34 2.83 4.36
C PHE A 229 12.37 3.91 4.83
N GLY A 230 12.48 5.08 4.26
CA GLY A 230 11.65 6.21 4.58
C GLY A 230 11.94 7.39 3.67
N ARG A 231 11.32 8.53 3.96
CA ARG A 231 11.54 9.75 3.21
C ARG A 231 12.92 10.33 3.57
N ASP A 232 13.71 10.69 2.56
CA ASP A 232 14.93 11.43 2.74
C ASP A 232 14.60 12.92 2.91
N PHE A 233 14.99 13.49 4.05
CA PHE A 233 14.78 14.92 4.36
C PHE A 233 15.68 15.86 3.57
N GLN A 234 16.72 15.34 2.92
CA GLN A 234 17.68 16.14 2.15
C GLN A 234 17.21 16.32 0.70
N THR A 235 16.30 15.51 0.20
CA THR A 235 15.78 15.63 -1.15
C THR A 235 14.48 16.43 -1.16
N GLN A 236 14.42 17.47 -2.00
CA GLN A 236 13.23 18.30 -2.18
C GLN A 236 12.07 17.55 -2.87
N SER A 237 12.31 16.41 -3.49
CA SER A 237 11.28 15.54 -4.10
C SER A 237 10.60 14.68 -3.04
N GLY A 238 9.74 15.28 -2.25
CA GLY A 238 9.18 14.78 -1.00
C GLY A 238 8.32 13.51 -1.01
N LEU A 239 8.27 12.74 -2.09
CA LEU A 239 7.40 11.56 -2.20
C LEU A 239 8.15 10.23 -2.39
N SER A 240 9.46 10.23 -2.63
CA SER A 240 10.23 9.00 -2.79
C SER A 240 10.74 8.47 -1.44
N THR A 241 10.72 7.15 -1.27
CA THR A 241 11.36 6.47 -0.15
C THR A 241 12.73 5.96 -0.54
N HIS A 242 13.68 6.07 0.38
CA HIS A 242 15.05 5.62 0.20
C HIS A 242 15.50 4.80 1.38
N MET A 243 16.55 4.01 1.21
CA MET A 243 17.17 3.28 2.30
C MET A 243 17.94 4.24 3.21
N LEU A 244 17.36 4.58 4.36
CA LEU A 244 17.95 5.50 5.35
C LEU A 244 19.06 4.82 6.16
N PHE A 245 18.88 3.53 6.48
CA PHE A 245 19.80 2.77 7.32
C PHE A 245 19.90 1.30 6.87
N SER A 246 21.09 0.73 7.03
CA SER A 246 21.32 -0.73 6.91
C SER A 246 22.48 -1.14 7.81
N THR A 247 22.30 -2.23 8.57
CA THR A 247 23.39 -2.82 9.36
C THR A 247 24.52 -3.38 8.50
N CYS A 248 24.28 -3.66 7.22
CA CYS A 248 25.25 -4.24 6.28
C CYS A 248 26.13 -3.21 5.57
N ARG A 249 26.02 -1.90 5.89
CA ARG A 249 26.83 -0.84 5.23
C ARG A 249 28.34 -0.91 5.48
N LYS A 250 28.80 -1.65 6.48
CA LYS A 250 30.22 -1.80 6.81
C LYS A 250 30.72 -3.19 6.43
N LYS A 251 31.35 -3.34 5.29
CA LYS A 251 31.91 -4.57 4.72
C LYS A 251 32.98 -5.30 5.58
N LYS A 252 33.29 -4.88 6.79
CA LYS A 252 34.45 -5.38 7.56
C LYS A 252 34.15 -6.15 8.83
N ALA A 253 32.90 -6.21 9.31
CA ALA A 253 32.59 -7.01 10.49
C ALA A 253 31.67 -8.17 10.10
N PRO A 254 32.02 -9.41 10.49
CA PRO A 254 31.11 -10.54 10.28
C PRO A 254 29.80 -10.29 11.07
N LEU A 255 28.66 -10.56 10.43
CA LEU A 255 27.38 -10.48 11.10
C LEU A 255 27.33 -11.48 12.24
N LYS A 256 26.88 -11.03 13.42
CA LYS A 256 26.75 -11.88 14.58
C LYS A 256 25.66 -12.92 14.36
N HIS A 257 25.97 -14.15 14.65
CA HIS A 257 25.04 -15.26 14.69
C HIS A 257 24.39 -15.32 16.07
N TYR A 258 23.07 -15.44 16.11
CA TYR A 258 22.29 -15.59 17.33
C TYR A 258 21.53 -16.90 17.26
N ARG A 259 21.72 -17.77 18.26
CA ARG A 259 21.08 -19.08 18.37
C ARG A 259 20.17 -19.14 19.57
N GLN A 260 19.12 -19.92 19.50
CA GLN A 260 18.19 -20.13 20.63
C GLN A 260 18.89 -20.69 21.86
N ALA A 261 19.95 -21.50 21.65
CA ALA A 261 20.72 -22.06 22.76
C ALA A 261 21.56 -21.03 23.50
N ASP A 262 21.91 -19.90 22.89
CA ASP A 262 22.87 -18.93 23.46
C ASP A 262 22.17 -17.68 24.03
N CYS A 263 21.01 -17.31 23.54
CA CYS A 263 20.31 -16.10 23.97
C CYS A 263 18.83 -16.10 23.59
N ASP A 264 18.04 -15.37 24.36
CA ASP A 264 16.60 -15.16 24.13
C ASP A 264 16.29 -13.79 23.53
N VAL A 265 17.28 -12.90 23.47
CA VAL A 265 17.06 -11.51 23.06
C VAL A 265 18.18 -11.04 22.14
N ILE A 266 17.79 -10.44 21.02
CA ILE A 266 18.68 -9.72 20.12
C ILE A 266 18.37 -8.24 20.23
N LYS A 267 19.36 -7.41 20.57
CA LYS A 267 19.26 -5.95 20.49
C LYS A 267 20.15 -5.45 19.35
N ILE A 268 19.56 -4.65 18.45
CA ILE A 268 20.24 -4.05 17.31
C ILE A 268 20.09 -2.54 17.42
N ASP A 269 21.20 -1.84 17.69
CA ASP A 269 21.22 -0.39 17.77
C ASP A 269 21.20 0.21 16.36
N ILE A 270 20.40 1.26 16.15
CA ILE A 270 20.10 1.83 14.85
C ILE A 270 20.43 3.34 14.82
N GLN A 271 19.74 4.14 15.65
CA GLN A 271 19.88 5.60 15.72
C GLN A 271 19.63 6.27 14.35
N CYS A 272 18.46 6.05 13.78
CA CYS A 272 18.04 6.59 12.48
C CYS A 272 16.86 7.55 12.66
N LEU A 273 16.98 8.76 12.13
CA LEU A 273 15.87 9.72 12.09
C LEU A 273 14.83 9.28 11.06
N VAL A 274 13.56 9.23 11.47
CA VAL A 274 12.43 8.82 10.63
C VAL A 274 11.25 9.76 10.81
N GLN A 275 10.48 9.99 9.74
CA GLN A 275 9.23 10.77 9.77
C GLN A 275 8.30 10.30 8.66
N GLY A 276 6.99 10.28 8.91
CA GLY A 276 5.99 9.80 7.97
C GLY A 276 6.01 8.30 7.83
N ASP A 277 5.93 7.81 6.60
CA ASP A 277 5.92 6.38 6.29
C ASP A 277 7.30 5.77 6.45
N VAL A 278 7.38 4.70 7.22
CA VAL A 278 8.61 3.98 7.54
C VAL A 278 8.42 2.51 7.25
N VAL A 279 9.38 1.91 6.55
CA VAL A 279 9.46 0.46 6.38
C VAL A 279 10.70 -0.06 7.08
N LEU A 280 10.51 -1.00 7.98
CA LEU A 280 11.57 -1.77 8.61
C LEU A 280 11.56 -3.18 8.04
N GLU A 281 12.67 -3.58 7.44
CA GLU A 281 12.92 -4.94 6.98
C GLU A 281 13.96 -5.61 7.89
N CYS A 282 13.68 -6.83 8.26
CA CYS A 282 14.65 -7.74 8.89
C CYS A 282 14.90 -8.92 7.95
N LEU A 283 16.16 -9.10 7.58
CA LEU A 283 16.61 -10.16 6.68
C LEU A 283 17.56 -11.08 7.42
N HIS A 284 17.55 -12.35 7.09
CA HIS A 284 18.58 -13.31 7.49
C HIS A 284 19.65 -13.43 6.41
N LEU A 285 20.93 -13.36 6.80
CA LEU A 285 22.03 -13.73 5.90
C LEU A 285 22.32 -15.22 6.02
N ASP A 286 22.00 -15.95 4.98
CA ASP A 286 22.40 -17.34 4.82
C ASP A 286 23.84 -17.41 4.28
N LEU A 287 24.77 -17.87 5.09
CA LEU A 287 26.18 -17.98 4.69
C LEU A 287 26.48 -19.13 3.73
N GLU A 288 25.63 -20.14 3.67
CA GLU A 288 25.82 -21.28 2.76
C GLU A 288 25.54 -20.86 1.31
N THR A 289 24.51 -20.03 1.11
CA THR A 289 24.09 -19.58 -0.21
C THR A 289 24.49 -18.13 -0.52
N ASP A 290 25.05 -17.40 0.44
CA ASP A 290 25.32 -15.96 0.42
C ASP A 290 24.06 -15.13 0.03
N ARG A 291 22.87 -15.63 0.42
CA ARG A 291 21.59 -15.01 0.12
C ARG A 291 20.99 -14.33 1.35
N GLN A 292 20.29 -13.26 1.08
CA GLN A 292 19.48 -12.58 2.09
C GLN A 292 18.03 -13.04 1.97
N VAL A 293 17.52 -13.66 3.02
CA VAL A 293 16.14 -14.17 3.10
C VAL A 293 15.33 -13.25 4.00
N MET A 294 14.17 -12.81 3.53
CA MET A 294 13.30 -11.97 4.34
C MET A 294 12.80 -12.74 5.57
N MET A 295 13.15 -12.25 6.75
CA MET A 295 12.56 -12.71 7.99
C MET A 295 11.17 -12.08 8.16
N PHE A 296 11.12 -10.76 8.29
CA PHE A 296 9.87 -10.03 8.36
C PHE A 296 10.04 -8.61 7.83
N ARG A 297 8.92 -7.99 7.57
CA ARG A 297 8.83 -6.57 7.25
C ARG A 297 7.69 -5.95 8.05
N VAL A 298 7.75 -4.67 8.30
CA VAL A 298 6.66 -3.88 8.84
C VAL A 298 6.67 -2.49 8.25
N MET A 299 5.49 -2.01 7.84
CA MET A 299 5.29 -0.61 7.44
C MET A 299 4.38 0.07 8.46
N PHE A 300 4.76 1.28 8.89
CA PHE A 300 4.00 2.12 9.81
C PHE A 300 4.22 3.60 9.48
N ASN A 301 3.37 4.47 10.03
CA ASN A 301 3.53 5.92 9.89
C ASN A 301 3.72 6.57 11.26
N THR A 302 4.71 7.45 11.38
CA THR A 302 5.09 8.10 12.66
C THR A 302 3.99 8.97 13.26
N ALA A 303 3.05 9.46 12.45
CA ALA A 303 1.88 10.20 12.92
C ALA A 303 0.99 9.38 13.88
N PHE A 304 1.07 8.04 13.80
CA PHE A 304 0.28 7.13 14.63
C PHE A 304 1.08 6.47 15.77
N ILE A 305 2.36 6.78 15.89
CA ILE A 305 3.18 6.31 17.01
C ILE A 305 2.95 7.25 18.21
N ARG A 306 2.35 6.74 19.27
CA ARG A 306 1.99 7.51 20.48
C ARG A 306 2.87 7.23 21.68
N SER A 307 3.63 6.17 21.65
CA SER A 307 4.55 5.76 22.71
C SER A 307 5.96 5.58 22.17
N ASN A 308 6.95 5.60 23.04
CA ASN A 308 8.35 5.41 22.66
C ASN A 308 8.69 3.95 22.30
N ILE A 309 7.69 3.08 22.24
CA ILE A 309 7.85 1.68 21.87
C ILE A 309 6.70 1.21 20.97
N LEU A 310 7.03 0.56 19.86
CA LEU A 310 6.10 -0.18 19.02
C LEU A 310 6.34 -1.68 19.23
N MET A 311 5.37 -2.34 19.86
CA MET A 311 5.42 -3.79 20.09
C MET A 311 4.68 -4.51 18.97
N LEU A 312 5.33 -5.49 18.35
CA LEU A 312 4.86 -6.24 17.19
C LEU A 312 5.01 -7.74 17.44
N ASN A 313 3.89 -8.42 17.63
CA ASN A 313 3.87 -9.88 17.62
C ASN A 313 4.03 -10.40 16.20
N ALA A 314 4.27 -11.70 16.01
CA ALA A 314 4.40 -12.32 14.69
C ALA A 314 3.19 -12.01 13.77
N GLU A 315 1.98 -11.90 14.33
CA GLU A 315 0.75 -11.55 13.62
C GLU A 315 0.68 -10.09 13.14
N ASN A 316 1.53 -9.21 13.66
CA ASN A 316 1.63 -7.81 13.28
C ASN A 316 2.72 -7.53 12.25
N LEU A 317 3.45 -8.55 11.84
CA LEU A 317 4.58 -8.50 10.93
C LEU A 317 4.24 -9.16 9.60
N ASP A 318 4.68 -8.54 8.51
CA ASP A 318 4.60 -9.14 7.16
C ASP A 318 5.63 -10.27 7.08
N ILE A 319 5.20 -11.49 7.32
CA ILE A 319 6.00 -12.71 7.27
C ILE A 319 5.50 -13.55 6.11
N LEU A 320 6.42 -14.05 5.27
CA LEU A 320 6.08 -14.98 4.20
C LEU A 320 5.41 -16.22 4.79
N TRP A 321 4.37 -16.70 4.14
CA TRP A 321 3.59 -17.86 4.61
C TRP A 321 4.46 -19.06 4.95
N GLU A 322 5.37 -19.42 4.05
CA GLU A 322 6.31 -20.53 4.19
C GLU A 322 7.33 -20.35 5.33
N SER A 323 7.48 -19.12 5.85
CA SER A 323 8.40 -18.82 6.94
C SER A 323 7.72 -18.74 8.30
N LYS A 324 6.39 -18.86 8.39
CA LYS A 324 5.65 -18.70 9.66
C LYS A 324 6.05 -19.73 10.72
N GLU A 325 6.33 -20.96 10.32
CA GLU A 325 6.76 -22.03 11.23
C GLU A 325 8.15 -21.83 11.84
N ARG A 326 8.95 -20.92 11.26
CA ARG A 326 10.29 -20.55 11.76
C ARG A 326 10.25 -19.69 13.03
N TYR A 327 9.06 -19.20 13.39
CA TYR A 327 8.87 -18.33 14.56
C TYR A 327 8.36 -19.10 15.75
N PRO A 328 9.14 -19.13 16.86
CA PRO A 328 8.68 -19.74 18.10
C PRO A 328 7.46 -19.02 18.66
N LYS A 329 6.65 -19.74 19.42
CA LYS A 329 5.52 -19.15 20.15
C LYS A 329 6.01 -18.05 21.09
N GLY A 330 5.39 -16.88 21.00
CA GLY A 330 5.75 -15.71 21.81
C GLY A 330 6.83 -14.81 21.19
N PHE A 331 7.28 -15.11 19.96
CA PHE A 331 8.16 -14.19 19.21
C PHE A 331 7.53 -12.80 19.11
N ARG A 332 8.33 -11.77 19.31
CA ARG A 332 7.95 -10.38 19.09
C ARG A 332 9.15 -9.52 18.73
N ALA A 333 8.88 -8.49 17.94
CA ALA A 333 9.81 -7.41 17.68
C ALA A 333 9.35 -6.15 18.42
N GLU A 334 10.28 -5.44 19.04
CA GLU A 334 10.05 -4.19 19.74
C GLU A 334 10.90 -3.12 19.05
N VAL A 335 10.27 -2.05 18.58
CA VAL A 335 10.95 -0.90 17.97
C VAL A 335 10.91 0.24 18.96
N LEU A 336 12.07 0.73 19.39
CA LEU A 336 12.20 1.81 20.37
C LEU A 336 12.49 3.12 19.68
N PHE A 337 11.77 4.15 20.10
CA PHE A 337 11.88 5.51 19.58
C PHE A 337 12.32 6.47 20.68
N GLY A 338 13.27 7.36 20.34
CA GLY A 338 13.63 8.55 21.10
C GLY A 338 12.89 9.78 20.56
N GLU A 339 12.64 10.75 21.42
CA GLU A 339 12.16 12.06 21.02
C GLU A 339 13.33 12.88 20.46
N ASN A 340 13.11 13.52 19.32
CA ASN A 340 14.10 14.44 18.77
C ASN A 340 13.63 15.88 19.00
N GLU A 341 14.17 16.53 20.03
CA GLU A 341 13.79 17.90 20.41
C GLU A 341 14.19 18.97 19.38
N THR A 342 14.98 18.62 18.36
CA THR A 342 15.66 19.58 17.47
C THR A 342 14.92 19.89 16.19
N ILE A 343 13.83 19.19 15.85
CA ILE A 343 13.11 19.40 14.58
C ILE A 343 11.66 19.77 14.85
N SER A 344 11.34 21.07 14.64
CA SER A 344 9.94 21.52 14.52
C SER A 344 9.25 20.75 13.38
N PRO A 345 7.97 20.42 13.50
CA PRO A 345 7.24 19.69 12.48
C PRO A 345 7.29 20.48 11.16
N VAL A 346 8.03 19.99 10.20
CA VAL A 346 7.98 20.51 8.83
C VAL A 346 6.58 20.18 8.31
N LYS A 347 5.78 21.21 8.02
CA LYS A 347 4.50 21.04 7.32
C LYS A 347 4.79 20.22 6.06
N ALA A 348 4.06 19.11 5.90
CA ALA A 348 4.14 18.32 4.68
C ALA A 348 4.00 19.27 3.47
N PRO A 349 4.87 19.18 2.46
CA PRO A 349 4.70 19.98 1.27
C PRO A 349 3.37 19.58 0.64
N THR A 350 2.45 20.50 0.60
CA THR A 350 1.22 20.40 -0.18
C THR A 350 1.64 20.56 -1.64
N THR A 351 2.24 19.53 -2.20
CA THR A 351 2.46 19.48 -3.64
C THR A 351 1.12 19.15 -4.25
N ILE A 352 0.37 20.21 -4.51
CA ILE A 352 -0.74 20.19 -5.45
C ILE A 352 -0.09 19.76 -6.76
N LEU A 353 -0.34 18.55 -7.20
CA LEU A 353 -0.19 18.21 -8.60
C LEU A 353 -1.19 19.15 -9.31
N ASN A 354 -0.67 20.24 -9.89
CA ASN A 354 -1.46 21.13 -10.70
C ASN A 354 -2.08 20.29 -11.82
N VAL A 355 -3.36 20.05 -11.71
CA VAL A 355 -4.19 19.83 -12.88
C VAL A 355 -4.12 21.17 -13.60
N ASP A 356 -3.35 21.24 -14.69
CA ASP A 356 -3.27 22.44 -15.51
C ASP A 356 -4.69 22.80 -15.98
N GLU A 357 -5.29 23.78 -15.31
CA GLU A 357 -6.40 24.55 -15.86
C GLU A 357 -5.89 25.33 -17.08
N LYS A 358 -5.83 24.69 -18.23
CA LYS A 358 -5.82 25.35 -19.53
C LYS A 358 -7.11 25.07 -20.26
N GLY A 359 -8.09 25.82 -19.90
CA GLY A 359 -9.34 26.00 -20.60
C GLY A 359 -9.77 27.44 -20.47
N GLY A 360 -8.99 28.38 -21.03
CA GLY A 360 -9.39 29.76 -21.20
C GLY A 360 -10.40 29.83 -22.35
N LEU A 361 -11.53 30.41 -22.05
CA LEU A 361 -12.52 30.89 -23.00
C LEU A 361 -12.12 32.24 -23.60
N PRO A 362 -12.58 32.55 -24.84
CA PRO A 362 -12.81 33.92 -25.21
C PRO A 362 -14.14 34.44 -24.65
#